data_1c4acd755291fd87d3efa3a66637bc7d
#
_entry.id   1c4acd755291fd87d3efa3a66637bc7d
#
_cell.length_a   1.000
_cell.length_b   1.000
_cell.length_c   1.000
_cell.angle_alpha   90.00
_cell.angle_beta   90.00
_cell.angle_gamma   90.00
#
_symmetry.space_group_name_H-M   'P 1'
#
loop_
_entity.id
_entity.type
_entity.pdbx_description
1 polymer ?
#
loop_
_entity_poly.entity_id
_entity_poly.type
_entity_poly.pdbx_seq_one_letter_code
_entity_poly.pdbx_strand_id
1 'polypeptide(L)'
;PISTQLILESMRCWALELGVDGFRFDLGIALSRGNQLKPLNDPPLFTAMGADPQLSDLKLVSEPWDCGGLYRLEDFPAKRIGTWNGHFRDGMRRFWKGDDHSTWTLAQRFKGSPDLYDGKPVALGRSVNFITAHDGFTLADLVSYNRKHNLANGEDNRDGENHNNSWNHGIEGPSSNPLVQTLRRRQQRNLLSSLLLARGVPMLLMGDEVGRSQ
;
A
#
# COMPACT_ATOMS: atom_id res chain seq x y z
N PRO A 1 5.32 -11.25 -26.90
CA PRO A 1 4.88 -9.96 -27.43
C PRO A 1 5.99 -8.92 -27.26
N ILE A 2 6.09 -7.96 -28.16
CA ILE A 2 7.13 -6.91 -28.14
C ILE A 2 7.12 -6.14 -26.81
N SER A 3 5.94 -5.79 -26.29
CA SER A 3 5.81 -5.06 -25.03
C SER A 3 6.36 -5.86 -23.83
N THR A 4 6.12 -7.16 -23.77
CA THR A 4 6.69 -8.02 -22.71
C THR A 4 8.22 -7.99 -22.74
N GLN A 5 8.80 -8.12 -23.94
CA GLN A 5 10.25 -8.10 -24.11
C GLN A 5 10.82 -6.72 -23.74
N LEU A 6 10.20 -5.64 -24.17
CA LEU A 6 10.62 -4.27 -23.81
C LEU A 6 10.68 -4.07 -22.29
N ILE A 7 9.65 -4.54 -21.56
CA ILE A 7 9.62 -4.42 -20.11
C ILE A 7 10.75 -5.26 -19.48
N LEU A 8 10.95 -6.49 -19.91
CA LEU A 8 12.02 -7.35 -19.38
C LEU A 8 13.41 -6.77 -19.64
N GLU A 9 13.68 -6.30 -20.86
CA GLU A 9 14.96 -5.67 -21.18
C GLU A 9 15.19 -4.38 -20.37
N SER A 10 14.15 -3.57 -20.18
CA SER A 10 14.22 -2.40 -19.32
C SER A 10 14.55 -2.79 -17.88
N MET A 11 13.88 -3.80 -17.32
CA MET A 11 14.17 -4.30 -15.97
C MET A 11 15.60 -4.82 -15.83
N ARG A 12 16.09 -5.57 -16.83
CA ARG A 12 17.49 -6.06 -16.85
C ARG A 12 18.49 -4.91 -16.87
N CYS A 13 18.28 -3.91 -17.73
CA CYS A 13 19.14 -2.72 -17.80
C CYS A 13 19.21 -2.02 -16.44
N TRP A 14 18.07 -1.73 -15.80
CA TRP A 14 18.03 -1.10 -14.49
C TRP A 14 18.70 -1.94 -13.40
N ALA A 15 18.50 -3.26 -13.43
CA ALA A 15 19.06 -4.15 -12.42
C ALA A 15 20.58 -4.41 -12.63
N LEU A 16 20.98 -4.74 -13.85
CA LEU A 16 22.34 -5.22 -14.12
C LEU A 16 23.33 -4.08 -14.40
N GLU A 17 22.88 -3.00 -15.05
CA GLU A 17 23.76 -1.89 -15.41
C GLU A 17 23.69 -0.75 -14.39
N LEU A 18 22.52 -0.47 -13.83
CA LEU A 18 22.28 0.63 -12.90
C LEU A 18 22.17 0.19 -11.44
N GLY A 19 22.15 -1.12 -11.16
CA GLY A 19 22.27 -1.68 -9.83
C GLY A 19 21.04 -1.50 -8.93
N VAL A 20 19.82 -1.44 -9.48
CA VAL A 20 18.60 -1.40 -8.64
C VAL A 20 18.29 -2.77 -8.06
N ASP A 21 17.85 -2.83 -6.80
CA ASP A 21 17.59 -4.08 -6.06
C ASP A 21 16.18 -4.63 -6.27
N GLY A 22 15.32 -3.91 -6.98
CA GLY A 22 13.94 -4.36 -7.21
C GLY A 22 13.06 -3.31 -7.87
N PHE A 23 11.78 -3.69 -8.06
CA PHE A 23 10.79 -2.85 -8.73
C PHE A 23 9.45 -2.86 -7.98
N ARG A 24 8.80 -1.70 -7.95
CA ARG A 24 7.39 -1.57 -7.59
C ARG A 24 6.58 -1.30 -8.84
N PHE A 25 5.52 -2.10 -9.04
CA PHE A 25 4.59 -1.94 -10.17
C PHE A 25 3.39 -1.12 -9.73
N ASP A 26 3.27 0.06 -10.32
CA ASP A 26 2.10 0.91 -10.19
C ASP A 26 0.91 0.27 -10.88
N LEU A 27 -0.26 0.25 -10.20
CA LEU A 27 -1.46 -0.44 -10.73
C LEU A 27 -1.14 -1.81 -11.31
N GLY A 28 -0.20 -2.55 -10.69
CA GLY A 28 0.47 -3.68 -11.32
C GLY A 28 -0.46 -4.81 -11.73
N ILE A 29 -1.64 -4.95 -11.11
CA ILE A 29 -2.64 -5.93 -11.54
C ILE A 29 -3.17 -5.65 -12.96
N ALA A 30 -3.09 -4.41 -13.46
CA ALA A 30 -3.45 -4.08 -14.83
C ALA A 30 -2.61 -4.87 -15.85
N LEU A 31 -1.36 -5.21 -15.51
CA LEU A 31 -0.47 -6.04 -16.33
C LEU A 31 -0.93 -7.50 -16.45
N SER A 32 -1.90 -7.91 -15.64
CA SER A 32 -2.55 -9.23 -15.75
C SER A 32 -3.70 -9.26 -16.74
N ARG A 33 -4.12 -8.12 -17.30
CA ARG A 33 -5.24 -8.08 -18.21
C ARG A 33 -4.83 -8.54 -19.62
N GLY A 34 -5.60 -9.48 -20.16
CA GLY A 34 -5.46 -9.95 -21.52
C GLY A 34 -6.38 -9.21 -22.50
N ASN A 35 -6.69 -9.87 -23.61
CA ASN A 35 -7.64 -9.36 -24.59
C ASN A 35 -8.99 -9.05 -23.95
N GLN A 36 -9.63 -7.95 -24.40
CA GLN A 36 -10.89 -7.45 -23.86
C GLN A 36 -10.81 -7.04 -22.38
N LEU A 37 -9.60 -6.71 -21.90
CA LEU A 37 -9.35 -6.28 -20.51
C LEU A 37 -9.73 -7.31 -19.43
N LYS A 38 -9.92 -8.57 -19.79
CA LYS A 38 -10.21 -9.65 -18.83
C LYS A 38 -8.94 -10.04 -18.08
N PRO A 39 -9.00 -10.22 -16.75
CA PRO A 39 -7.84 -10.66 -15.98
C PRO A 39 -7.48 -12.10 -16.34
N LEU A 40 -6.19 -12.37 -16.49
CA LEU A 40 -5.62 -13.69 -16.70
C LEU A 40 -5.13 -14.28 -15.38
N ASN A 41 -5.24 -15.58 -15.22
CA ASN A 41 -4.64 -16.28 -14.08
C ASN A 41 -3.14 -16.49 -14.28
N ASP A 42 -2.68 -16.52 -15.51
CA ASP A 42 -1.29 -16.77 -15.91
C ASP A 42 -0.83 -15.68 -16.92
N PRO A 43 -0.61 -14.45 -16.45
CA PRO A 43 -0.25 -13.35 -17.34
C PRO A 43 1.14 -13.56 -17.92
N PRO A 44 1.30 -13.44 -19.26
CA PRO A 44 2.58 -13.71 -19.94
C PRO A 44 3.77 -12.93 -19.40
N LEU A 45 3.56 -11.67 -18.99
CA LEU A 45 4.62 -10.84 -18.41
C LEU A 45 5.11 -11.41 -17.08
N PHE A 46 4.20 -11.73 -16.15
CA PHE A 46 4.57 -12.25 -14.84
C PHE A 46 5.20 -13.64 -14.93
N THR A 47 4.72 -14.47 -15.86
CA THR A 47 5.33 -15.78 -16.15
C THR A 47 6.75 -15.61 -16.67
N ALA A 48 6.97 -14.68 -17.62
CA ALA A 48 8.29 -14.42 -18.17
C ALA A 48 9.25 -13.83 -17.12
N MET A 49 8.79 -12.89 -16.28
CA MET A 49 9.57 -12.36 -15.16
C MET A 49 9.95 -13.43 -14.15
N GLY A 50 9.06 -14.37 -13.87
CA GLY A 50 9.30 -15.47 -12.94
C GLY A 50 10.29 -16.52 -13.47
N ALA A 51 10.40 -16.64 -14.79
CA ALA A 51 11.32 -17.56 -15.47
C ALA A 51 12.68 -16.94 -15.80
N ASP A 52 12.84 -15.64 -15.61
CA ASP A 52 14.06 -14.91 -15.96
C ASP A 52 15.12 -15.05 -14.85
N PRO A 53 16.26 -15.74 -15.10
CA PRO A 53 17.30 -15.93 -14.09
C PRO A 53 18.00 -14.63 -13.70
N GLN A 54 18.05 -13.62 -14.57
CA GLN A 54 18.68 -12.33 -14.31
C GLN A 54 17.85 -11.46 -13.37
N LEU A 55 16.55 -11.76 -13.26
CA LEU A 55 15.61 -11.05 -12.36
C LEU A 55 15.32 -11.84 -11.08
N SER A 56 15.96 -13.02 -10.88
CA SER A 56 15.60 -13.97 -9.81
C SER A 56 15.77 -13.41 -8.41
N ASP A 57 16.75 -12.58 -8.18
CA ASP A 57 17.11 -12.06 -6.85
C ASP A 57 16.47 -10.70 -6.54
N LEU A 58 15.80 -10.10 -7.51
CA LEU A 58 15.19 -8.79 -7.35
C LEU A 58 13.96 -8.83 -6.43
N LYS A 59 13.80 -7.80 -5.64
CA LYS A 59 12.58 -7.56 -4.86
C LYS A 59 11.49 -7.03 -5.77
N LEU A 60 10.37 -7.73 -5.87
CA LEU A 60 9.25 -7.32 -6.69
C LEU A 60 8.03 -7.07 -5.81
N VAL A 61 7.44 -5.88 -5.95
CA VAL A 61 6.26 -5.45 -5.20
C VAL A 61 5.26 -4.86 -6.18
N SER A 62 3.96 -5.06 -5.93
CA SER A 62 2.90 -4.57 -6.81
C SER A 62 1.72 -4.02 -6.03
N GLU A 63 1.06 -3.04 -6.61
CA GLU A 63 -0.32 -2.74 -6.26
C GLU A 63 -1.23 -3.82 -6.82
N PRO A 64 -2.07 -4.43 -5.97
CA PRO A 64 -2.99 -5.47 -6.41
C PRO A 64 -4.32 -4.94 -6.95
N TRP A 65 -4.46 -3.64 -7.15
CA TRP A 65 -5.63 -2.95 -7.70
C TRP A 65 -5.31 -2.22 -9.02
N ASP A 66 -6.38 -1.83 -9.73
CA ASP A 66 -6.31 -0.95 -10.89
C ASP A 66 -7.51 0.00 -10.97
N CYS A 67 -7.45 0.98 -11.89
CA CYS A 67 -8.52 1.95 -12.12
C CYS A 67 -9.79 1.31 -12.72
N GLY A 68 -9.74 0.07 -13.17
CA GLY A 68 -10.89 -0.69 -13.70
C GLY A 68 -11.66 -1.48 -12.62
N GLY A 69 -11.34 -1.26 -11.33
CA GLY A 69 -12.01 -1.89 -10.20
C GLY A 69 -11.56 -3.32 -9.90
N LEU A 70 -10.48 -3.79 -10.52
CA LEU A 70 -9.90 -5.08 -10.20
C LEU A 70 -9.04 -4.95 -8.92
N TYR A 71 -9.29 -5.83 -7.95
CA TYR A 71 -8.49 -5.94 -6.72
C TYR A 71 -8.26 -7.42 -6.38
N ARG A 72 -7.01 -7.89 -6.52
CA ARG A 72 -6.61 -9.29 -6.33
C ARG A 72 -5.43 -9.38 -5.38
N LEU A 73 -5.67 -9.17 -4.10
CA LEU A 73 -4.63 -9.24 -3.06
C LEU A 73 -4.21 -10.68 -2.79
N GLU A 74 -5.19 -11.53 -2.48
CA GLU A 74 -5.00 -12.92 -2.07
C GLU A 74 -4.56 -13.83 -3.21
N ASP A 75 -5.11 -13.61 -4.39
CA ASP A 75 -4.90 -14.42 -5.60
C ASP A 75 -4.12 -13.67 -6.69
N PHE A 76 -3.26 -12.73 -6.30
CA PHE A 76 -2.38 -12.03 -7.24
C PHE A 76 -1.61 -13.04 -8.11
N PRO A 77 -1.66 -12.91 -9.46
CA PRO A 77 -1.25 -13.97 -10.38
C PRO A 77 0.27 -14.11 -10.54
N ALA A 78 1.04 -13.79 -9.49
CA ALA A 78 2.48 -13.98 -9.44
C ALA A 78 2.92 -14.23 -8.00
N LYS A 79 3.22 -15.47 -7.65
CA LYS A 79 3.53 -15.89 -6.27
C LYS A 79 4.77 -15.20 -5.69
N ARG A 80 5.70 -14.79 -6.53
CA ARG A 80 6.96 -14.17 -6.13
C ARG A 80 6.81 -12.66 -5.83
N ILE A 81 5.76 -12.02 -6.34
CA ILE A 81 5.54 -10.58 -6.18
C ILE A 81 4.83 -10.33 -4.84
N GLY A 82 5.41 -9.50 -3.99
CA GLY A 82 4.75 -8.97 -2.80
C GLY A 82 3.66 -7.98 -3.18
N THR A 83 2.55 -7.96 -2.46
CA THR A 83 1.43 -7.06 -2.77
C THR A 83 1.17 -6.08 -1.64
N TRP A 84 0.90 -4.84 -1.98
CA TRP A 84 0.47 -3.83 -1.02
C TRP A 84 -0.86 -4.21 -0.41
N ASN A 85 -0.88 -4.35 0.93
CA ASN A 85 -2.07 -4.77 1.65
C ASN A 85 -2.94 -3.56 2.04
N GLY A 86 -3.84 -3.14 1.15
CA GLY A 86 -4.79 -2.06 1.42
C GLY A 86 -5.77 -2.37 2.54
N HIS A 87 -6.12 -3.65 2.75
CA HIS A 87 -6.95 -4.05 3.89
C HIS A 87 -6.22 -3.89 5.23
N PHE A 88 -4.89 -4.04 5.26
CA PHE A 88 -4.09 -3.71 6.44
C PHE A 88 -4.18 -2.22 6.74
N ARG A 89 -3.91 -1.37 5.75
CA ARG A 89 -4.02 0.09 5.85
C ARG A 89 -5.37 0.50 6.43
N ASP A 90 -6.44 0.06 5.80
CA ASP A 90 -7.79 0.49 6.17
C ASP A 90 -8.23 -0.06 7.53
N GLY A 91 -7.89 -1.32 7.84
CA GLY A 91 -8.17 -1.93 9.12
C GLY A 91 -7.47 -1.23 10.28
N MET A 92 -6.18 -0.88 10.14
CA MET A 92 -5.43 -0.16 11.15
C MET A 92 -5.95 1.27 11.34
N ARG A 93 -6.22 1.98 10.25
CA ARG A 93 -6.75 3.34 10.30
C ARG A 93 -8.12 3.40 10.99
N ARG A 94 -9.03 2.49 10.64
CA ARG A 94 -10.38 2.40 11.25
C ARG A 94 -10.30 2.08 12.74
N PHE A 95 -9.45 1.14 13.14
CA PHE A 95 -9.30 0.79 14.56
C PHE A 95 -8.80 1.97 15.39
N TRP A 96 -7.71 2.63 14.95
CA TRP A 96 -7.14 3.75 15.70
C TRP A 96 -7.95 5.04 15.59
N LYS A 97 -8.82 5.15 14.60
CA LYS A 97 -9.85 6.19 14.51
C LYS A 97 -10.97 5.96 15.54
N GLY A 98 -11.21 4.71 15.93
CA GLY A 98 -12.24 4.33 16.88
C GLY A 98 -13.55 3.85 16.25
N ASP A 99 -13.50 3.33 15.02
CA ASP A 99 -14.67 2.75 14.36
C ASP A 99 -15.15 1.50 15.11
N ASP A 100 -16.45 1.35 15.28
CA ASP A 100 -17.08 0.21 15.92
C ASP A 100 -16.72 -1.11 15.20
N HIS A 101 -16.73 -2.20 15.96
CA HIS A 101 -16.51 -3.57 15.46
C HIS A 101 -15.16 -3.81 14.76
N SER A 102 -14.15 -2.93 14.94
CA SER A 102 -12.84 -3.02 14.28
C SER A 102 -11.83 -3.95 14.97
N THR A 103 -12.10 -4.42 16.19
CA THR A 103 -11.18 -5.24 17.00
C THR A 103 -10.84 -6.59 16.34
N TRP A 104 -11.83 -7.26 15.76
CA TRP A 104 -11.60 -8.51 15.04
C TRP A 104 -10.66 -8.28 13.83
N THR A 105 -10.93 -7.23 13.05
CA THR A 105 -10.10 -6.84 11.91
C THR A 105 -8.66 -6.56 12.35
N LEU A 106 -8.47 -5.80 13.44
CA LEU A 106 -7.15 -5.55 14.01
C LEU A 106 -6.41 -6.87 14.29
N ALA A 107 -7.06 -7.81 14.98
CA ALA A 107 -6.47 -9.10 15.32
C ALA A 107 -6.05 -9.89 14.07
N GLN A 108 -6.86 -9.87 13.00
CA GLN A 108 -6.50 -10.51 11.72
C GLN A 108 -5.29 -9.83 11.08
N ARG A 109 -5.27 -8.48 11.05
CA ARG A 109 -4.15 -7.73 10.45
C ARG A 109 -2.84 -8.03 11.18
N PHE A 110 -2.84 -8.06 12.52
CA PHE A 110 -1.64 -8.41 13.30
C PHE A 110 -1.11 -9.82 13.01
N LYS A 111 -2.01 -10.78 12.78
CA LYS A 111 -1.65 -12.17 12.45
C LYS A 111 -1.14 -12.36 11.01
N GLY A 112 -1.10 -11.31 10.20
CA GLY A 112 -0.72 -11.36 8.78
C GLY A 112 -1.89 -11.58 7.85
N SER A 113 -3.09 -11.17 8.24
CA SER A 113 -4.31 -11.20 7.41
C SER A 113 -4.75 -12.59 6.96
N PRO A 114 -4.79 -13.62 7.83
CA PRO A 114 -5.15 -14.99 7.42
C PRO A 114 -6.57 -15.08 6.84
N ASP A 115 -7.47 -14.18 7.22
CA ASP A 115 -8.81 -14.04 6.67
C ASP A 115 -8.84 -13.71 5.17
N LEU A 116 -7.78 -13.10 4.66
CA LEU A 116 -7.63 -12.74 3.24
C LEU A 116 -6.89 -13.82 2.43
N TYR A 117 -6.28 -14.80 3.07
CA TYR A 117 -5.45 -15.81 2.42
C TYR A 117 -5.91 -17.24 2.76
N ASP A 118 -7.23 -17.46 2.82
CA ASP A 118 -7.87 -18.77 3.08
C ASP A 118 -7.35 -19.47 4.35
N GLY A 119 -7.00 -18.71 5.39
CA GLY A 119 -6.43 -19.26 6.63
C GLY A 119 -5.01 -19.85 6.48
N LYS A 120 -4.42 -19.81 5.28
CA LYS A 120 -3.07 -20.31 5.05
C LYS A 120 -2.03 -19.33 5.54
N PRO A 121 -0.89 -19.81 6.07
CA PRO A 121 0.23 -18.95 6.36
C PRO A 121 0.68 -18.23 5.08
N VAL A 122 0.59 -16.91 5.08
CA VAL A 122 1.13 -16.10 3.97
C VAL A 122 2.64 -16.17 4.06
N ALA A 123 3.30 -16.48 2.95
CA ALA A 123 4.76 -16.40 2.89
C ALA A 123 5.20 -14.99 3.32
N LEU A 124 6.21 -14.92 4.17
CA LEU A 124 6.86 -13.65 4.51
C LEU A 124 7.26 -12.97 3.20
N GLY A 125 6.85 -11.73 3.02
CA GLY A 125 7.08 -10.98 1.78
C GLY A 125 5.88 -10.88 0.83
N ARG A 126 4.85 -11.73 0.96
CA ARG A 126 3.63 -11.59 0.15
C ARG A 126 2.78 -10.40 0.56
N SER A 127 2.67 -10.12 1.85
CA SER A 127 1.92 -8.98 2.36
C SER A 127 2.87 -7.83 2.69
N VAL A 128 2.83 -6.77 1.92
CA VAL A 128 3.50 -5.51 2.21
C VAL A 128 2.50 -4.62 2.95
N ASN A 129 2.70 -4.50 4.25
CA ASN A 129 1.82 -3.74 5.14
C ASN A 129 2.21 -2.26 5.13
N PHE A 130 1.24 -1.38 5.14
CA PHE A 130 1.49 0.07 5.20
C PHE A 130 0.34 0.80 5.91
N ILE A 131 0.61 1.97 6.44
CA ILE A 131 -0.39 2.89 6.98
C ILE A 131 -0.67 4.00 5.97
N THR A 132 0.37 4.51 5.34
CA THR A 132 0.39 5.63 4.41
C THR A 132 1.25 5.27 3.21
N ALA A 133 0.96 5.88 2.07
CA ALA A 133 1.71 5.72 0.83
C ALA A 133 1.79 7.09 0.11
N HIS A 134 2.21 7.10 -1.16
CA HIS A 134 2.27 8.32 -1.96
C HIS A 134 0.89 8.93 -2.24
N ASP A 135 -0.17 8.10 -2.21
CA ASP A 135 -1.55 8.55 -2.34
C ASP A 135 -2.19 8.83 -0.99
N GLY A 136 -3.02 9.87 -0.92
CA GLY A 136 -3.75 10.24 0.27
C GLY A 136 -2.89 10.96 1.31
N PHE A 137 -3.32 10.90 2.56
CA PHE A 137 -2.69 11.63 3.66
C PHE A 137 -1.36 11.01 4.10
N THR A 138 -0.41 11.88 4.49
CA THR A 138 0.74 11.50 5.33
C THR A 138 0.26 11.07 6.71
N LEU A 139 1.14 10.48 7.51
CA LEU A 139 0.79 10.06 8.88
C LEU A 139 0.38 11.25 9.77
N ALA A 140 1.03 12.40 9.60
CA ALA A 140 0.68 13.63 10.31
C ALA A 140 -0.71 14.14 9.90
N ASP A 141 -1.01 14.12 8.61
CA ASP A 141 -2.28 14.60 8.08
C ASP A 141 -3.43 13.63 8.40
N LEU A 142 -3.16 12.33 8.41
CA LEU A 142 -4.12 11.28 8.80
C LEU A 142 -4.73 11.49 10.19
N VAL A 143 -3.97 12.07 11.10
CA VAL A 143 -4.42 12.40 12.46
C VAL A 143 -4.81 13.87 12.64
N SER A 144 -4.78 14.66 11.57
CA SER A 144 -4.99 16.10 11.62
C SER A 144 -6.17 16.59 10.79
N TYR A 145 -6.61 15.81 9.80
CA TYR A 145 -7.66 16.20 8.87
C TYR A 145 -8.74 15.13 8.75
N ASN A 146 -9.99 15.55 8.67
CA ASN A 146 -11.11 14.69 8.29
C ASN A 146 -11.34 14.66 6.79
N ARG A 147 -10.92 15.72 6.09
CA ARG A 147 -11.15 15.89 4.64
C ARG A 147 -9.89 16.40 3.96
N LYS A 148 -9.76 16.12 2.67
CA LYS A 148 -8.70 16.68 1.84
C LYS A 148 -8.92 18.17 1.59
N HIS A 149 -7.84 18.93 1.50
CA HIS A 149 -7.81 20.37 1.28
C HIS A 149 -6.86 20.73 0.13
N ASN A 150 -7.18 20.27 -1.09
CA ASN A 150 -6.31 20.34 -2.27
C ASN A 150 -6.70 21.46 -3.25
N LEU A 151 -7.41 22.52 -2.80
CA LEU A 151 -7.81 23.63 -3.68
C LEU A 151 -6.61 24.35 -4.31
N ALA A 152 -5.47 24.38 -3.63
CA ALA A 152 -4.27 25.07 -4.10
C ALA A 152 -3.66 24.46 -5.38
N ASN A 153 -3.98 23.21 -5.71
CA ASN A 153 -3.49 22.55 -6.93
C ASN A 153 -4.28 22.91 -8.21
N GLY A 154 -5.37 23.71 -8.08
CA GLY A 154 -6.17 24.16 -9.21
C GLY A 154 -7.18 23.14 -9.76
N GLU A 155 -7.36 22.00 -9.09
CA GLU A 155 -8.26 20.90 -9.51
C GLU A 155 -9.60 20.90 -8.77
N ASP A 156 -10.04 22.03 -8.21
CA ASP A 156 -11.31 22.19 -7.48
C ASP A 156 -11.51 21.13 -6.37
N ASN A 157 -10.44 20.77 -5.67
CA ASN A 157 -10.42 19.73 -4.65
C ASN A 157 -10.87 18.33 -5.15
N ARG A 158 -10.83 18.07 -6.45
CA ARG A 158 -11.16 16.77 -7.04
C ARG A 158 -10.04 15.75 -6.88
N ASP A 159 -8.80 16.23 -6.95
CA ASP A 159 -7.59 15.41 -6.85
C ASP A 159 -7.40 14.83 -5.45
N GLY A 160 -6.73 13.68 -5.36
CA GLY A 160 -6.43 12.96 -4.13
C GLY A 160 -7.58 12.12 -3.56
N GLU A 161 -7.24 11.24 -2.63
CA GLU A 161 -8.15 10.27 -2.03
C GLU A 161 -9.22 10.93 -1.13
N ASN A 162 -10.47 10.55 -1.29
CA ASN A 162 -11.59 11.02 -0.46
C ASN A 162 -11.77 10.20 0.83
N HIS A 163 -11.38 8.91 0.81
CA HIS A 163 -11.69 7.94 1.87
C HIS A 163 -10.44 7.55 2.67
N ASN A 164 -9.83 8.53 3.33
CA ASN A 164 -8.60 8.32 4.08
C ASN A 164 -8.76 7.55 5.41
N ASN A 165 -9.98 7.31 5.89
CA ASN A 165 -10.23 6.76 7.23
C ASN A 165 -9.48 7.56 8.32
N SER A 166 -9.41 8.87 8.17
CA SER A 166 -8.68 9.81 9.02
C SER A 166 -9.56 10.38 10.13
N TRP A 167 -8.93 11.00 11.12
CA TRP A 167 -9.63 11.75 12.17
C TRP A 167 -8.79 12.93 12.64
N ASN A 168 -9.37 14.13 12.65
CA ASN A 168 -8.71 15.38 13.05
C ASN A 168 -8.51 15.56 14.55
N HIS A 169 -9.03 14.66 15.39
CA HIS A 169 -8.97 14.71 16.86
C HIS A 169 -9.56 16.01 17.44
N GLY A 170 -10.65 16.50 16.82
CA GLY A 170 -11.43 17.64 17.29
C GLY A 170 -11.06 18.99 16.68
N ILE A 171 -9.95 19.11 15.95
CA ILE A 171 -9.54 20.34 15.27
C ILE A 171 -9.05 19.98 13.86
N GLU A 172 -9.70 20.54 12.84
CA GLU A 172 -9.29 20.36 11.45
C GLU A 172 -8.00 21.12 11.14
N GLY A 173 -6.98 20.43 10.64
CA GLY A 173 -5.70 21.03 10.29
C GLY A 173 -4.75 21.30 11.47
N PRO A 174 -3.78 22.21 11.31
CA PRO A 174 -2.80 22.53 12.33
C PRO A 174 -3.43 23.03 13.63
N SER A 175 -2.85 22.69 14.76
CA SER A 175 -3.35 23.10 16.08
C SER A 175 -2.21 23.44 17.03
N SER A 176 -2.34 24.53 17.77
CA SER A 176 -1.46 24.90 18.89
C SER A 176 -1.93 24.32 20.24
N ASN A 177 -3.09 23.68 20.28
CA ASN A 177 -3.60 23.09 21.53
C ASN A 177 -2.72 21.88 21.98
N PRO A 178 -2.09 21.94 23.16
CA PRO A 178 -1.17 20.89 23.62
C PRO A 178 -1.84 19.51 23.81
N LEU A 179 -3.12 19.48 24.18
CA LEU A 179 -3.86 18.23 24.38
C LEU A 179 -4.11 17.54 23.04
N VAL A 180 -4.52 18.30 22.02
CA VAL A 180 -4.72 17.80 20.66
C VAL A 180 -3.40 17.31 20.06
N GLN A 181 -2.32 18.07 20.20
CA GLN A 181 -1.00 17.68 19.73
C GLN A 181 -0.50 16.40 20.41
N THR A 182 -0.71 16.27 21.73
CA THR A 182 -0.32 15.08 22.49
C THR A 182 -1.10 13.85 22.02
N LEU A 183 -2.40 14.00 21.78
CA LEU A 183 -3.25 12.93 21.29
C LEU A 183 -2.83 12.50 19.85
N ARG A 184 -2.61 13.45 18.95
CA ARG A 184 -2.15 13.18 17.56
C ARG A 184 -0.82 12.43 17.56
N ARG A 185 0.18 12.88 18.33
CA ARG A 185 1.48 12.18 18.48
C ARG A 185 1.33 10.78 19.04
N ARG A 186 0.41 10.57 19.99
CA ARG A 186 0.10 9.23 20.50
C ARG A 186 -0.46 8.34 19.41
N GLN A 187 -1.40 8.83 18.60
CA GLN A 187 -2.01 8.06 17.52
C GLN A 187 -1.02 7.74 16.39
N GLN A 188 -0.14 8.67 16.03
CA GLN A 188 0.95 8.38 15.09
C GLN A 188 1.82 7.22 15.58
N ARG A 189 2.24 7.25 16.87
CA ARG A 189 3.01 6.13 17.46
C ARG A 189 2.23 4.82 17.48
N ASN A 190 0.94 4.86 17.79
CA ASN A 190 0.09 3.67 17.77
C ASN A 190 0.03 3.04 16.38
N LEU A 191 -0.16 3.84 15.33
CA LEU A 191 -0.20 3.40 13.95
C LEU A 191 1.15 2.82 13.50
N LEU A 192 2.27 3.49 13.79
CA LEU A 192 3.62 3.01 13.49
C LEU A 192 3.96 1.73 14.26
N SER A 193 3.64 1.67 15.55
CA SER A 193 3.83 0.45 16.35
C SER A 193 3.04 -0.73 15.77
N SER A 194 1.80 -0.49 15.38
CA SER A 194 0.97 -1.52 14.76
C SER A 194 1.58 -2.02 13.44
N LEU A 195 2.12 -1.11 12.62
CA LEU A 195 2.80 -1.47 11.37
C LEU A 195 4.03 -2.36 11.63
N LEU A 196 4.87 -1.95 12.57
CA LEU A 196 6.16 -2.63 12.82
C LEU A 196 6.02 -3.95 13.59
N LEU A 197 4.96 -4.11 14.39
CA LEU A 197 4.72 -5.32 15.19
C LEU A 197 3.84 -6.35 14.48
N ALA A 198 3.15 -5.98 13.41
CA ALA A 198 2.31 -6.90 12.67
C ALA A 198 3.13 -7.83 11.78
N ARG A 199 2.63 -9.05 11.58
CA ARG A 199 3.25 -10.01 10.66
C ARG A 199 3.10 -9.54 9.21
N GLY A 200 4.20 -9.50 8.46
CA GLY A 200 4.31 -9.05 7.07
C GLY A 200 5.54 -8.18 6.87
N VAL A 201 5.70 -7.60 5.69
CA VAL A 201 6.77 -6.64 5.40
C VAL A 201 6.26 -5.23 5.69
N PRO A 202 6.82 -4.52 6.66
CA PRO A 202 6.41 -3.15 6.92
C PRO A 202 6.96 -2.21 5.83
N MET A 203 6.10 -1.35 5.29
CA MET A 203 6.47 -0.26 4.40
C MET A 203 6.14 1.07 5.08
N LEU A 204 7.14 1.92 5.20
CA LEU A 204 7.04 3.26 5.78
C LEU A 204 7.12 4.31 4.68
N LEU A 205 6.19 5.25 4.65
CA LEU A 205 6.29 6.42 3.78
C LEU A 205 7.37 7.36 4.33
N MET A 206 8.33 7.72 3.46
CA MET A 206 9.42 8.63 3.83
C MET A 206 8.87 9.98 4.33
N GLY A 207 9.33 10.40 5.51
CA GLY A 207 8.88 11.62 6.19
C GLY A 207 7.85 11.37 7.31
N ASP A 208 7.18 10.23 7.33
CA ASP A 208 6.25 9.89 8.43
C ASP A 208 6.98 9.75 9.77
N GLU A 209 8.25 9.29 9.76
CA GLU A 209 9.11 9.16 10.93
C GLU A 209 9.43 10.49 11.61
N VAL A 210 9.38 11.59 10.86
CA VAL A 210 9.60 12.96 11.35
C VAL A 210 8.33 13.82 11.40
N GLY A 211 7.17 13.21 11.07
CA GLY A 211 5.88 13.90 11.12
C GLY A 211 5.68 14.91 9.98
N ARG A 212 6.15 14.59 8.77
CA ARG A 212 5.93 15.42 7.58
C ARG A 212 4.44 15.59 7.30
N SER A 213 4.02 16.83 7.04
CA SER A 213 2.72 17.21 6.49
C SER A 213 2.87 17.59 5.00
N GLN A 214 1.82 17.47 4.24
CA GLN A 214 1.84 17.73 2.79
C GLN A 214 0.74 18.74 2.43
#